data_e7b25c0e93641dd4208dae9b62ed771a
#
_entry.id   e7b25c0e93641dd4208dae9b62ed771a
#
_cell.length_a   1.000
_cell.length_b   1.000
_cell.length_c   1.000
_cell.angle_alpha   90.00
_cell.angle_beta   90.00
_cell.angle_gamma   90.00
#
_symmetry.space_group_name_H-M   'P 1'
#
loop_
_entity.id
_entity.type
_entity.pdbx_description
1 polymer ?
#
loop_
_entity_poly.entity_id
_entity_poly.type
_entity_poly.pdbx_seq_one_letter_code
_entity_poly.pdbx_strand_id
1 'polypeptide(L)'
;GQTREYFSWRFAVDFLGGPIDGLAGDVEVVPVIEHSSGRVEITSARPLHAINGYRAMFDVVPPENDTTPINLRLYLKRKDNGEPLTETWIYQWSPPPMDQRDLHNPTHL
;
A
#
# COMPACT_ATOMS: atom_id res chain seq x y z
N GLY A 1 15.19 -21.01 7.90
CA GLY A 1 13.89 -21.53 7.60
C GLY A 1 13.58 -21.52 6.12
N GLN A 2 12.52 -22.16 5.80
CA GLN A 2 12.07 -22.21 4.41
C GLN A 2 11.28 -20.95 4.06
N THR A 3 11.54 -20.42 2.90
CA THR A 3 10.73 -19.34 2.35
C THR A 3 9.41 -19.92 1.88
N ARG A 4 8.30 -19.38 2.41
CA ARG A 4 6.99 -19.80 1.96
C ARG A 4 6.65 -19.06 0.67
N GLU A 5 6.27 -19.79 -0.37
CA GLU A 5 5.80 -19.21 -1.60
C GLU A 5 4.30 -18.93 -1.49
N TYR A 6 3.90 -17.72 -1.83
CA TYR A 6 2.50 -17.34 -1.87
C TYR A 6 2.32 -16.18 -2.84
N PHE A 7 1.08 -15.97 -3.24
CA PHE A 7 0.75 -14.90 -4.17
C PHE A 7 0.56 -13.59 -3.41
N SER A 8 1.17 -12.53 -3.92
CA SER A 8 0.91 -11.17 -3.48
C SER A 8 0.89 -10.23 -4.68
N TRP A 9 0.19 -9.11 -4.54
CA TRP A 9 0.14 -8.07 -5.56
C TRP A 9 0.61 -6.76 -4.96
N ARG A 10 1.59 -6.12 -5.60
CA ARG A 10 2.15 -4.87 -5.11
C ARG A 10 1.43 -3.68 -5.71
N PHE A 11 1.06 -2.75 -4.84
CA PHE A 11 0.49 -1.47 -5.21
C PHE A 11 1.49 -0.35 -4.91
N ALA A 12 1.55 0.63 -5.81
CA ALA A 12 2.28 1.86 -5.58
C ALA A 12 1.33 3.02 -5.86
N VAL A 13 1.16 3.88 -4.87
CA VAL A 13 0.21 5.01 -4.96
C VAL A 13 0.96 6.29 -4.70
N ASP A 14 0.88 7.24 -5.62
CA ASP A 14 1.55 8.52 -5.50
C ASP A 14 0.56 9.59 -5.02
N PHE A 15 0.98 10.34 -4.00
CA PHE A 15 0.21 11.45 -3.45
C PHE A 15 0.94 12.76 -3.75
N LEU A 16 0.22 13.72 -4.27
CA LEU A 16 0.74 15.04 -4.66
C LEU A 16 -0.12 16.15 -4.08
N GLY A 17 0.52 17.28 -3.82
CA GLY A 17 -0.19 18.50 -3.44
C GLY A 17 -0.70 18.52 -2.01
N GLY A 18 -1.47 19.56 -1.67
CA GLY A 18 -2.01 19.74 -0.34
C GLY A 18 -0.93 19.79 0.74
N PRO A 19 -1.20 19.26 1.94
CA PRO A 19 -0.23 19.29 3.04
C PRO A 19 1.07 18.53 2.78
N ILE A 20 1.09 17.64 1.78
CA ILE A 20 2.31 16.91 1.40
C ILE A 20 3.32 17.84 0.74
N ASP A 21 2.84 18.79 -0.04
CA ASP A 21 3.71 19.73 -0.73
C ASP A 21 4.34 20.70 0.27
N GLY A 22 5.67 20.77 0.24
CA GLY A 22 6.39 21.64 1.16
C GLY A 22 6.48 21.13 2.60
N LEU A 23 6.17 19.87 2.84
CA LEU A 23 6.28 19.27 4.17
C LEU A 23 7.73 19.29 4.64
N ALA A 24 7.95 19.68 5.90
CA ALA A 24 9.30 19.73 6.47
C ALA A 24 9.93 18.33 6.49
N GLY A 25 11.24 18.26 6.20
CA GLY A 25 11.94 16.99 6.06
C GLY A 25 12.03 16.16 7.33
N ASP A 26 11.83 16.78 8.51
CA ASP A 26 11.85 16.09 9.79
C ASP A 26 10.49 15.48 10.18
N VAL A 27 9.45 15.76 9.40
CA VAL A 27 8.12 15.20 9.66
C VAL A 27 8.08 13.77 9.15
N GLU A 28 7.80 12.83 10.05
CA GLU A 28 7.64 11.44 9.67
C GLU A 28 6.22 11.17 9.18
N VAL A 29 6.12 10.57 8.01
CA VAL A 29 4.86 10.27 7.33
C VAL A 29 4.67 8.75 7.33
N VAL A 30 3.48 8.31 7.74
CA VAL A 30 3.15 6.88 7.77
C VAL A 30 1.89 6.62 6.97
N PRO A 31 1.83 5.47 6.26
CA PRO A 31 0.63 5.09 5.54
C PRO A 31 -0.38 4.43 6.48
N VAL A 32 -1.66 4.71 6.23
CA VAL A 32 -2.77 4.01 6.88
C VAL A 32 -3.52 3.27 5.79
N ILE A 33 -3.52 1.95 5.86
CA ILE A 33 -4.19 1.10 4.86
C ILE A 33 -5.28 0.29 5.54
N GLU A 34 -6.49 0.34 4.97
CA GLU A 34 -7.61 -0.49 5.37
C GLU A 34 -7.95 -1.42 4.22
N HIS A 35 -8.32 -2.65 4.55
CA HIS A 35 -8.66 -3.65 3.56
C HIS A 35 -9.78 -4.56 4.07
N SER A 36 -10.70 -4.92 3.18
CA SER A 36 -11.88 -5.69 3.56
C SER A 36 -11.58 -7.17 3.82
N SER A 37 -10.51 -7.70 3.20
CA SER A 37 -10.09 -9.10 3.40
C SER A 37 -8.64 -9.26 3.02
N GLY A 38 -8.09 -10.47 3.21
CA GLY A 38 -6.68 -10.73 2.98
C GLY A 38 -5.79 -10.10 4.03
N ARG A 39 -4.50 -10.01 3.74
CA ARG A 39 -3.56 -9.29 4.61
C ARG A 39 -2.69 -8.36 3.78
N VAL A 40 -2.16 -7.35 4.43
CA VAL A 40 -1.28 -6.36 3.82
C VAL A 40 0.11 -6.49 4.44
N GLU A 41 1.12 -6.51 3.57
CA GLU A 41 2.52 -6.63 3.97
C GLU A 41 3.36 -5.54 3.31
N ILE A 42 4.57 -5.32 3.84
CA ILE A 42 5.59 -4.48 3.23
C ILE A 42 5.04 -3.09 2.93
N THR A 43 4.48 -2.44 3.97
CA THR A 43 3.97 -1.09 3.84
C THR A 43 5.10 -0.08 4.03
N SER A 44 5.15 0.91 3.14
CA SER A 44 6.10 2.02 3.27
C SER A 44 5.54 3.28 2.65
N ALA A 45 6.01 4.42 3.12
CA ALA A 45 5.72 5.70 2.51
C ALA A 45 7.04 6.48 2.43
N ARG A 46 7.40 6.94 1.24
CA ARG A 46 8.68 7.62 1.01
C ARG A 46 8.46 8.89 0.22
N PRO A 47 9.24 9.94 0.52
CA PRO A 47 9.20 11.14 -0.31
C PRO A 47 9.66 10.83 -1.74
N LEU A 48 8.99 11.45 -2.69
CA LEU A 48 9.32 11.34 -4.11
C LEU A 48 9.62 12.75 -4.59
N HIS A 49 10.88 13.15 -4.47
CA HIS A 49 11.30 14.54 -4.67
C HIS A 49 11.06 15.03 -6.09
N ALA A 50 11.18 14.14 -7.07
CA ALA A 50 10.99 14.50 -8.47
C ALA A 50 9.61 15.10 -8.77
N ILE A 51 8.61 14.78 -7.96
CA ILE A 51 7.23 15.25 -8.15
C ILE A 51 6.70 16.01 -6.95
N ASN A 52 7.54 16.33 -5.97
CA ASN A 52 7.15 16.99 -4.71
C ASN A 52 6.00 16.26 -4.00
N GLY A 53 6.12 14.95 -3.94
CA GLY A 53 5.06 14.11 -3.38
C GLY A 53 5.61 12.96 -2.55
N TYR A 54 4.73 12.02 -2.24
CA TYR A 54 5.07 10.79 -1.54
C TYR A 54 4.54 9.59 -2.32
N ARG A 55 5.30 8.51 -2.29
CA ARG A 55 4.86 7.22 -2.81
C ARG A 55 4.64 6.26 -1.67
N ALA A 56 3.44 5.70 -1.60
CA ALA A 56 3.11 4.62 -0.69
C ALA A 56 3.16 3.30 -1.46
N MET A 57 3.78 2.29 -0.87
CA MET A 57 3.84 0.95 -1.46
C MET A 57 3.38 -0.07 -0.44
N PHE A 58 2.64 -1.07 -0.90
CA PHE A 58 2.19 -2.17 -0.05
C PHE A 58 1.88 -3.38 -0.89
N ASP A 59 1.98 -4.56 -0.27
CA ASP A 59 1.64 -5.83 -0.90
C ASP A 59 0.35 -6.37 -0.30
N VAL A 60 -0.57 -6.80 -1.16
CA VAL A 60 -1.82 -7.42 -0.74
C VAL A 60 -1.72 -8.92 -1.00
N VAL A 61 -1.97 -9.71 0.03
CA VAL A 61 -2.06 -11.16 -0.07
C VAL A 61 -3.53 -11.53 0.06
N PRO A 62 -4.19 -11.91 -1.05
CA PRO A 62 -5.61 -12.27 -0.98
C PRO A 62 -5.81 -13.63 -0.31
N PRO A 63 -7.01 -13.91 0.22
CA PRO A 63 -7.30 -15.22 0.73
C PRO A 63 -7.13 -16.28 -0.36
N GLU A 64 -6.68 -17.46 0.03
CA GLU A 64 -6.50 -18.57 -0.90
C GLU A 64 -7.85 -19.03 -1.44
N ASN A 65 -7.90 -19.32 -2.74
CA ASN A 65 -9.11 -19.79 -3.44
C ASN A 65 -10.27 -18.81 -3.38
N ASP A 66 -10.00 -17.53 -3.18
CA ASP A 66 -11.04 -16.51 -3.07
C ASP A 66 -10.77 -15.40 -4.08
N THR A 67 -11.74 -15.15 -4.97
CA THR A 67 -11.67 -14.07 -5.96
C THR A 67 -12.59 -12.91 -5.61
N THR A 68 -13.16 -12.91 -4.41
CA THR A 68 -14.00 -11.80 -3.96
C THR A 68 -13.23 -10.50 -3.98
N PRO A 69 -13.77 -9.42 -4.57
CA PRO A 69 -13.07 -8.15 -4.60
C PRO A 69 -12.72 -7.65 -3.21
N ILE A 70 -11.51 -7.09 -3.11
CA ILE A 70 -11.00 -6.51 -1.88
C ILE A 70 -11.07 -5.00 -1.99
N ASN A 71 -11.72 -4.37 -1.04
CA ASN A 71 -11.80 -2.91 -0.99
C ASN A 71 -10.60 -2.38 -0.21
N LEU A 72 -9.85 -1.49 -0.85
CA LEU A 72 -8.64 -0.89 -0.29
C LEU A 72 -8.88 0.60 -0.07
N ARG A 73 -8.42 1.11 1.08
CA ARG A 73 -8.44 2.53 1.40
C ARG A 73 -7.08 2.91 1.97
N LEU A 74 -6.49 3.96 1.45
CA LEU A 74 -5.14 4.38 1.83
C LEU A 74 -5.08 5.88 1.95
N TYR A 75 -4.49 6.37 3.03
CA TYR A 75 -4.10 7.77 3.16
C TYR A 75 -2.79 7.86 3.95
N LEU A 76 -2.15 9.02 3.87
CA LEU A 76 -0.93 9.29 4.63
C LEU A 76 -1.25 10.23 5.79
N LYS A 77 -0.57 10.02 6.91
CA LYS A 77 -0.73 10.88 8.09
C LYS A 77 0.63 11.17 8.73
N ARG A 78 0.66 12.21 9.56
CA ARG A 78 1.81 12.46 10.43
C ARG A 78 1.85 11.41 11.52
N LYS A 79 3.04 10.89 11.78
CA LYS A 79 3.21 9.91 12.85
C LYS A 79 3.07 10.56 14.24
N ASP A 80 3.56 11.79 14.39
CA ASP A 80 3.64 12.46 15.69
C ASP A 80 2.28 12.83 16.28
N ASN A 81 1.34 13.30 15.46
CA ASN A 81 0.05 13.77 15.96
C ASN A 81 -1.16 13.12 15.28
N GLY A 82 -0.92 12.24 14.30
CA GLY A 82 -2.00 11.54 13.59
C GLY A 82 -2.76 12.39 12.60
N GLU A 83 -2.29 13.60 12.30
CA GLU A 83 -2.97 14.50 11.36
C GLU A 83 -2.96 13.91 9.95
N PRO A 84 -4.12 13.78 9.27
CA PRO A 84 -4.14 13.35 7.89
C PRO A 84 -3.43 14.35 6.98
N LEU A 85 -2.63 13.84 6.07
CA LEU A 85 -1.86 14.66 5.13
C LEU A 85 -2.36 14.55 3.71
N THR A 86 -3.22 13.59 3.40
CA THR A 86 -3.72 13.35 2.05
C THR A 86 -5.20 13.04 2.07
N GLU A 87 -5.80 13.14 0.89
CA GLU A 87 -7.10 12.53 0.67
C GLU A 87 -6.97 11.01 0.75
N THR A 88 -8.09 10.32 0.90
CA THR A 88 -8.11 8.87 0.94
C THR A 88 -8.19 8.33 -0.49
N TRP A 89 -7.21 7.53 -0.86
CA TRP A 89 -7.23 6.77 -2.11
C TRP A 89 -8.09 5.53 -1.88
N ILE A 90 -9.03 5.28 -2.79
CA ILE A 90 -9.98 4.16 -2.69
C ILE A 90 -9.87 3.34 -3.97
N TYR A 91 -9.74 2.03 -3.81
CA TYR A 91 -9.64 1.13 -4.94
C TYR A 91 -10.27 -0.21 -4.60
N GLN A 92 -11.00 -0.78 -5.56
CA GLN A 92 -11.50 -2.14 -5.45
C GLN A 92 -10.68 -3.04 -6.36
N TRP A 93 -10.02 -4.01 -5.78
CA TRP A 93 -9.15 -4.93 -6.49
C TRP A 93 -9.76 -6.33 -6.51
N SER A 94 -9.81 -6.94 -7.70
CA SER A 94 -10.31 -8.31 -7.87
C SER A 94 -9.13 -9.26 -7.95
N PRO A 95 -8.91 -10.12 -6.94
CA PRO A 95 -7.84 -11.10 -7.00
C PRO A 95 -8.05 -12.06 -8.18
N PRO A 96 -6.95 -12.48 -8.85
CA PRO A 96 -7.08 -13.43 -9.93
C PRO A 96 -7.45 -14.84 -9.43
N PRO A 97 -8.01 -15.70 -10.29
CA PRO A 97 -8.21 -17.10 -9.95
C PRO A 97 -6.90 -17.81 -9.60
N MET A 98 -6.98 -18.88 -8.81
CA MET A 98 -5.78 -19.58 -8.33
C MET A 98 -4.86 -20.04 -9.45
N ASP A 99 -5.40 -20.49 -10.58
CA ASP A 99 -4.60 -20.95 -11.70
C ASP A 99 -3.85 -19.82 -12.42
N GLN A 100 -4.18 -18.57 -12.10
CA GLN A 100 -3.50 -17.39 -12.65
C GLN A 100 -2.60 -16.69 -11.64
N ARG A 101 -2.45 -17.24 -10.44
CA ARG A 101 -1.62 -16.65 -9.39
C ARG A 101 -0.21 -17.20 -9.46
N ASP A 102 0.76 -16.30 -9.64
CA ASP A 102 2.17 -16.66 -9.53
C ASP A 102 2.56 -16.66 -8.06
N LEU A 103 3.00 -17.80 -7.56
CA LEU A 103 3.47 -17.91 -6.19
C LEU A 103 4.90 -17.39 -6.13
N HIS A 104 5.12 -16.41 -5.29
CA HIS A 104 6.44 -15.79 -5.18
C HIS A 104 6.66 -15.23 -3.78
N ASN A 105 7.94 -14.95 -3.49
CA ASN A 105 8.30 -14.23 -2.30
C ASN A 105 7.94 -12.76 -2.50
N PRO A 106 7.17 -12.11 -1.61
CA PRO A 106 6.72 -10.75 -1.81
C PRO A 106 7.85 -9.71 -1.85
N THR A 107 9.04 -10.05 -1.37
CA THR A 107 10.20 -9.16 -1.49
C THR A 107 10.83 -9.21 -2.88
N HIS A 108 10.39 -10.14 -3.70
CA HIS A 108 10.91 -10.32 -5.05
C HIS A 108 10.17 -9.41 -6.02
N LEU A 109 10.90 -8.57 -6.68
CA LEU A 109 10.37 -7.72 -7.76
C LEU A 109 11.31 -7.75 -8.95
#